data_0491e9d4053c33f51995132db1982d0a
#
_entry.id   0491e9d4053c33f51995132db1982d0a
#
_cell.length_a   1.000
_cell.length_b   1.000
_cell.length_c   1.000
_cell.angle_alpha   90.00
_cell.angle_beta   90.00
_cell.angle_gamma   90.00
#
_symmetry.space_group_name_H-M   'P 1'
#
loop_
_entity.id
_entity.type
_entity.pdbx_description
1 polymer ?
#
loop_
_entity_poly.entity_id
_entity_poly.type
_entity_poly.pdbx_seq_one_letter_code
_entity_poly.pdbx_strand_id
1 'polypeptide(L)'
;MTDSKKTSSACTEVKGALVYATRETEVSYWQPIPANGYASVAVSPHLVKMARDFSVGTQAIPPGGRVREHAHGSNEEVLHFISGTGFAVVDGKSYRLGPGVTLYFGQHVSHTFTNDGDEDLHWVWFMIPSGLETFFRDIGRPRKYGEPSPEPFERPANIDQIESSSVFAYTKT
;
A
#
# COMPACT_ATOMS: atom_id res chain seq x y z
N MET A 1 7.98 -2.79 65.12
CA MET A 1 7.07 -2.10 64.18
C MET A 1 7.91 -1.60 63.01
N THR A 2 7.93 -2.36 61.93
CA THR A 2 8.70 -2.04 60.74
C THR A 2 7.71 -1.59 59.64
N ASP A 3 7.74 -0.29 59.37
CA ASP A 3 6.91 0.35 58.34
C ASP A 3 7.45 0.01 56.97
N SER A 4 6.69 -0.86 56.26
CA SER A 4 6.97 -1.22 54.87
C SER A 4 6.42 -0.15 53.95
N LYS A 5 7.27 0.78 53.47
CA LYS A 5 6.93 1.69 52.41
C LYS A 5 6.72 0.91 51.11
N LYS A 6 5.45 0.72 50.72
CA LYS A 6 5.10 0.37 49.31
C LYS A 6 5.46 1.51 48.40
N THR A 7 6.53 1.38 47.63
CA THR A 7 6.81 2.22 46.47
C THR A 7 5.84 1.84 45.40
N SER A 8 4.78 2.64 45.20
CA SER A 8 3.92 2.61 44.02
C SER A 8 4.74 3.08 42.82
N SER A 9 5.18 2.15 41.98
CA SER A 9 5.69 2.47 40.65
C SER A 9 4.52 2.98 39.83
N ALA A 10 4.42 4.31 39.65
CA ALA A 10 3.50 4.91 38.70
C ALA A 10 3.90 4.43 37.31
N CYS A 11 3.15 3.52 36.74
CA CYS A 11 3.22 3.16 35.33
C CYS A 11 2.83 4.43 34.57
N THR A 12 3.80 5.15 34.04
CA THR A 12 3.54 6.27 33.13
C THR A 12 2.94 5.70 31.87
N GLU A 13 1.64 5.86 31.72
CA GLU A 13 0.90 5.47 30.51
C GLU A 13 1.51 6.23 29.33
N VAL A 14 2.17 5.51 28.41
CA VAL A 14 2.74 6.10 27.21
C VAL A 14 1.58 6.37 26.25
N LYS A 15 1.22 7.65 26.09
CA LYS A 15 0.19 8.08 25.15
C LYS A 15 0.61 7.76 23.73
N GLY A 16 -0.25 7.09 22.95
CA GLY A 16 -0.06 6.82 21.55
C GLY A 16 -0.08 8.10 20.69
N ALA A 17 0.41 8.01 19.46
CA ALA A 17 0.38 9.10 18.49
C ALA A 17 -0.95 9.14 17.72
N LEU A 18 -1.37 10.33 17.27
CA LEU A 18 -2.42 10.54 16.27
C LEU A 18 -1.77 10.97 14.96
N VAL A 19 -2.14 10.34 13.86
CA VAL A 19 -1.90 10.82 12.50
C VAL A 19 -3.23 11.27 11.90
N TYR A 20 -3.28 12.50 11.41
CA TYR A 20 -4.39 13.03 10.62
C TYR A 20 -3.86 13.30 9.21
N ALA A 21 -4.16 12.39 8.29
CA ALA A 21 -3.74 12.47 6.91
C ALA A 21 -4.92 12.86 6.01
N THR A 22 -4.67 13.72 5.04
CA THR A 22 -5.60 14.11 3.98
C THR A 22 -4.92 13.92 2.63
N ARG A 23 -5.67 13.99 1.54
CA ARG A 23 -5.11 13.88 0.18
C ARG A 23 -4.01 14.92 -0.12
N GLU A 24 -4.05 16.08 0.55
CA GLU A 24 -3.05 17.14 0.43
C GLU A 24 -1.78 16.87 1.26
N THR A 25 -1.90 16.08 2.34
CA THR A 25 -0.81 15.86 3.32
C THR A 25 -0.19 14.47 3.25
N GLU A 26 -0.82 13.52 2.56
CA GLU A 26 -0.26 12.19 2.32
C GLU A 26 1.03 12.26 1.50
N VAL A 27 1.97 11.39 1.84
CA VAL A 27 3.13 11.14 0.96
C VAL A 27 2.64 10.35 -0.25
N SER A 28 2.91 10.83 -1.46
CA SER A 28 2.36 10.22 -2.67
C SER A 28 3.40 10.11 -3.78
N TYR A 29 3.24 9.09 -4.64
CA TYR A 29 4.17 8.77 -5.72
C TYR A 29 3.41 8.37 -6.99
N TRP A 30 3.76 8.99 -8.11
CA TRP A 30 3.40 8.50 -9.43
C TRP A 30 4.06 7.16 -9.68
N GLN A 31 3.31 6.21 -10.21
CA GLN A 31 3.79 4.86 -10.47
C GLN A 31 4.11 4.67 -11.96
N PRO A 32 5.19 3.91 -12.28
CA PRO A 32 5.58 3.64 -13.66
C PRO A 32 4.56 2.72 -14.36
N ILE A 33 4.73 2.56 -15.67
CA ILE A 33 3.99 1.53 -16.41
C ILE A 33 4.27 0.12 -15.82
N PRO A 34 3.31 -0.81 -15.86
CA PRO A 34 1.98 -0.71 -16.48
C PRO A 34 0.89 -0.13 -15.57
N ALA A 35 1.19 0.21 -14.31
CA ALA A 35 0.21 0.79 -13.39
C ALA A 35 -0.20 2.19 -13.85
N ASN A 36 0.76 3.02 -14.19
CA ASN A 36 0.60 4.36 -14.77
C ASN A 36 -0.35 5.28 -13.97
N GLY A 37 -0.47 5.04 -12.68
CA GLY A 37 -1.32 5.76 -11.75
C GLY A 37 -0.52 6.35 -10.61
N TYR A 38 -1.08 6.34 -9.40
CA TYR A 38 -0.36 6.80 -8.22
C TYR A 38 -0.65 5.91 -7.01
N ALA A 39 0.25 5.95 -6.02
CA ALA A 39 0.04 5.40 -4.71
C ALA A 39 0.34 6.46 -3.64
N SER A 40 -0.50 6.53 -2.61
CA SER A 40 -0.34 7.42 -1.46
C SER A 40 -0.17 6.63 -0.19
N VAL A 41 0.58 7.17 0.75
CA VAL A 41 0.87 6.60 2.07
C VAL A 41 0.30 7.52 3.14
N ALA A 42 -0.73 7.06 3.84
CA ALA A 42 -1.37 7.82 4.91
C ALA A 42 -0.71 7.53 6.27
N VAL A 43 -0.38 6.25 6.53
CA VAL A 43 0.21 5.78 7.79
C VAL A 43 1.29 4.74 7.49
N SER A 44 2.47 4.91 8.09
CA SER A 44 3.55 3.92 8.05
C SER A 44 4.51 4.11 9.22
N PRO A 45 5.39 3.15 9.52
CA PRO A 45 6.43 3.29 10.55
C PRO A 45 7.39 4.44 10.29
N HIS A 46 7.53 4.86 9.04
CA HIS A 46 8.37 6.01 8.67
C HIS A 46 7.73 7.37 9.01
N LEU A 47 6.40 7.41 9.14
CA LEU A 47 5.63 8.62 9.41
C LEU A 47 5.30 8.77 10.90
N VAL A 48 5.13 7.65 11.63
CA VAL A 48 4.73 7.67 13.03
C VAL A 48 5.25 6.45 13.77
N LYS A 49 5.67 6.65 15.03
CA LYS A 49 6.00 5.55 15.92
C LYS A 49 4.74 4.79 16.31
N MET A 50 4.71 3.51 16.02
CA MET A 50 3.56 2.64 16.27
C MET A 50 3.95 1.38 17.06
N ALA A 51 2.96 0.73 17.70
CA ALA A 51 3.16 -0.47 18.50
C ALA A 51 3.21 -1.75 17.64
N ARG A 52 2.59 -1.73 16.47
CA ARG A 52 2.56 -2.82 15.50
C ARG A 52 2.98 -2.28 14.15
N ASP A 53 3.78 -3.05 13.45
CA ASP A 53 4.32 -2.68 12.14
C ASP A 53 3.26 -2.96 11.06
N PHE A 54 2.72 -1.90 10.46
CA PHE A 54 1.79 -1.94 9.32
C PHE A 54 1.86 -0.64 8.52
N SER A 55 1.32 -0.66 7.34
CA SER A 55 1.14 0.55 6.53
C SER A 55 -0.25 0.59 5.87
N VAL A 56 -0.72 1.82 5.63
CA VAL A 56 -2.03 2.10 5.02
C VAL A 56 -1.90 3.26 4.05
N GLY A 57 -2.58 3.13 2.92
CA GLY A 57 -2.67 4.21 1.96
C GLY A 57 -3.74 3.97 0.91
N THR A 58 -3.64 4.70 -0.18
CA THR A 58 -4.53 4.54 -1.33
C THR A 58 -3.72 4.32 -2.60
N GLN A 59 -4.32 3.67 -3.57
CA GLN A 59 -3.74 3.53 -4.90
C GLN A 59 -4.85 3.71 -5.94
N ALA A 60 -4.50 4.35 -7.05
CA ALA A 60 -5.38 4.48 -8.20
C ALA A 60 -4.61 4.13 -9.48
N ILE A 61 -5.28 3.44 -10.39
CA ILE A 61 -4.78 3.17 -11.74
C ILE A 61 -5.81 3.65 -12.77
N PRO A 62 -5.36 4.38 -13.83
CA PRO A 62 -6.26 4.91 -14.86
C PRO A 62 -6.82 3.78 -15.74
N PRO A 63 -7.81 4.08 -16.60
CA PRO A 63 -8.29 3.16 -17.62
C PRO A 63 -7.15 2.50 -18.40
N GLY A 64 -7.19 1.16 -18.52
CA GLY A 64 -6.14 0.35 -19.13
C GLY A 64 -4.90 0.11 -18.27
N GLY A 65 -4.79 0.77 -17.10
CA GLY A 65 -3.72 0.52 -16.13
C GLY A 65 -3.80 -0.86 -15.50
N ARG A 66 -2.64 -1.40 -15.11
CA ARG A 66 -2.54 -2.75 -14.54
C ARG A 66 -1.49 -2.83 -13.45
N VAL A 67 -1.83 -3.44 -12.32
CA VAL A 67 -0.84 -3.93 -11.36
C VAL A 67 -0.37 -5.30 -11.83
N ARG A 68 0.93 -5.50 -11.98
CA ARG A 68 1.53 -6.77 -12.45
C ARG A 68 1.21 -7.91 -11.49
N GLU A 69 1.21 -9.14 -12.01
CA GLU A 69 1.04 -10.34 -11.17
C GLU A 69 2.21 -10.46 -10.19
N HIS A 70 1.88 -10.61 -8.92
CA HIS A 70 2.83 -10.74 -7.82
C HIS A 70 2.21 -11.49 -6.64
N ALA A 71 3.02 -11.79 -5.65
CA ALA A 71 2.60 -12.33 -4.36
C ALA A 71 3.51 -11.75 -3.27
N HIS A 72 3.04 -11.74 -2.03
CA HIS A 72 3.81 -11.29 -0.86
C HIS A 72 4.37 -12.48 -0.09
N GLY A 73 5.66 -12.44 0.27
CA GLY A 73 6.34 -13.56 0.91
C GLY A 73 6.08 -13.68 2.40
N SER A 74 6.04 -12.55 3.10
CA SER A 74 5.88 -12.47 4.56
C SER A 74 4.84 -11.46 5.01
N ASN A 75 4.12 -10.85 4.07
CA ASN A 75 3.11 -9.83 4.33
C ASN A 75 1.72 -10.35 3.99
N GLU A 76 0.75 -9.80 4.68
CA GLU A 76 -0.67 -9.95 4.38
C GLU A 76 -1.20 -8.60 3.90
N GLU A 77 -2.10 -8.61 2.93
CA GLU A 77 -2.65 -7.40 2.33
C GLU A 77 -4.17 -7.42 2.32
N VAL A 78 -4.78 -6.27 2.63
CA VAL A 78 -6.20 -6.01 2.44
C VAL A 78 -6.38 -4.87 1.47
N LEU A 79 -7.24 -5.06 0.48
CA LEU A 79 -7.67 -4.01 -0.45
C LEU A 79 -9.16 -3.76 -0.29
N HIS A 80 -9.56 -2.49 -0.26
CA HIS A 80 -10.97 -2.09 -0.28
C HIS A 80 -11.19 -1.08 -1.40
N PHE A 81 -11.97 -1.48 -2.41
CA PHE A 81 -12.20 -0.67 -3.62
C PHE A 81 -13.26 0.41 -3.34
N ILE A 82 -12.93 1.66 -3.72
CA ILE A 82 -13.72 2.86 -3.44
C ILE A 82 -14.50 3.31 -4.67
N SER A 83 -13.85 3.31 -5.85
CA SER A 83 -14.44 3.78 -7.09
C SER A 83 -13.81 3.11 -8.30
N GLY A 84 -14.43 3.29 -9.48
CA GLY A 84 -14.03 2.65 -10.71
C GLY A 84 -14.44 1.19 -10.77
N THR A 85 -14.12 0.55 -11.89
CA THR A 85 -14.40 -0.87 -12.14
C THR A 85 -13.18 -1.56 -12.74
N GLY A 86 -13.07 -2.87 -12.54
CA GLY A 86 -11.94 -3.62 -13.03
C GLY A 86 -12.11 -5.10 -12.76
N PHE A 87 -11.05 -5.85 -12.87
CA PHE A 87 -10.99 -7.23 -12.42
C PHE A 87 -9.65 -7.57 -11.77
N ALA A 88 -9.69 -8.51 -10.84
CA ALA A 88 -8.52 -9.17 -10.29
C ALA A 88 -8.42 -10.57 -10.88
N VAL A 89 -7.18 -11.05 -11.10
CA VAL A 89 -6.92 -12.48 -11.26
C VAL A 89 -6.14 -12.92 -10.03
N VAL A 90 -6.69 -13.87 -9.28
CA VAL A 90 -6.11 -14.41 -8.04
C VAL A 90 -5.97 -15.91 -8.20
N ASP A 91 -4.73 -16.43 -8.14
CA ASP A 91 -4.43 -17.83 -8.39
C ASP A 91 -5.15 -18.40 -9.65
N GLY A 92 -5.16 -17.61 -10.73
CA GLY A 92 -5.77 -17.97 -12.01
C GLY A 92 -7.30 -17.80 -12.09
N LYS A 93 -7.98 -17.35 -11.01
CA LYS A 93 -9.43 -17.09 -11.02
C LYS A 93 -9.69 -15.59 -11.13
N SER A 94 -10.64 -15.23 -11.98
CA SER A 94 -11.06 -13.83 -12.18
C SER A 94 -12.17 -13.43 -11.22
N TYR A 95 -12.06 -12.22 -10.67
CA TYR A 95 -13.02 -11.59 -9.77
C TYR A 95 -13.31 -10.17 -10.23
N ARG A 96 -14.57 -9.80 -10.32
CA ARG A 96 -14.97 -8.44 -10.67
C ARG A 96 -14.69 -7.47 -9.53
N LEU A 97 -14.13 -6.31 -9.85
CA LEU A 97 -13.83 -5.23 -8.91
C LEU A 97 -14.77 -4.06 -9.12
N GLY A 98 -15.13 -3.41 -8.02
CA GLY A 98 -15.97 -2.23 -7.99
C GLY A 98 -16.14 -1.72 -6.57
N PRO A 99 -16.83 -0.59 -6.37
CA PRO A 99 -17.04 0.01 -5.05
C PRO A 99 -17.62 -0.98 -4.05
N GLY A 100 -17.03 -1.04 -2.84
CA GLY A 100 -17.45 -1.93 -1.76
C GLY A 100 -16.84 -3.33 -1.80
N VAL A 101 -16.15 -3.73 -2.87
CA VAL A 101 -15.41 -5.01 -2.92
C VAL A 101 -14.21 -4.91 -1.97
N THR A 102 -14.02 -5.97 -1.17
CA THR A 102 -12.85 -6.13 -0.31
C THR A 102 -12.15 -7.45 -0.66
N LEU A 103 -10.84 -7.41 -0.83
CA LEU A 103 -9.98 -8.57 -1.00
C LEU A 103 -9.00 -8.67 0.16
N TYR A 104 -8.72 -9.89 0.60
CA TYR A 104 -7.65 -10.21 1.53
C TYR A 104 -6.71 -11.21 0.87
N PHE A 105 -5.43 -10.90 0.91
CA PHE A 105 -4.36 -11.77 0.41
C PHE A 105 -3.48 -12.21 1.56
N GLY A 106 -3.48 -13.51 1.83
CA GLY A 106 -2.47 -14.15 2.66
C GLY A 106 -1.14 -14.28 1.92
N GLN A 107 -0.14 -14.76 2.62
CA GLN A 107 1.19 -14.99 2.05
C GLN A 107 1.13 -15.91 0.83
N HIS A 108 1.93 -15.62 -0.20
CA HIS A 108 2.08 -16.39 -1.44
C HIS A 108 0.83 -16.51 -2.33
N VAL A 109 -0.25 -15.77 -2.06
CA VAL A 109 -1.41 -15.71 -2.95
C VAL A 109 -1.08 -14.81 -4.15
N SER A 110 -1.02 -15.40 -5.36
CA SER A 110 -0.73 -14.66 -6.59
C SER A 110 -1.91 -13.80 -7.00
N HIS A 111 -1.66 -12.53 -7.30
CA HIS A 111 -2.71 -11.61 -7.71
C HIS A 111 -2.22 -10.52 -8.67
N THR A 112 -3.15 -10.04 -9.50
CA THR A 112 -2.98 -8.92 -10.42
C THR A 112 -4.30 -8.18 -10.55
N PHE A 113 -4.26 -6.90 -10.88
CA PHE A 113 -5.44 -6.05 -11.07
C PHE A 113 -5.36 -5.36 -12.41
N THR A 114 -6.51 -5.24 -13.08
CA THR A 114 -6.61 -4.48 -14.34
C THR A 114 -7.84 -3.58 -14.25
N ASN A 115 -7.65 -2.32 -14.58
CA ASN A 115 -8.74 -1.38 -14.78
C ASN A 115 -9.27 -1.54 -16.21
N ASP A 116 -10.45 -2.10 -16.36
CA ASP A 116 -11.15 -2.26 -17.66
C ASP A 116 -12.36 -1.31 -17.80
N GLY A 117 -12.50 -0.38 -16.84
CA GLY A 117 -13.50 0.69 -16.85
C GLY A 117 -13.01 1.95 -17.55
N ASP A 118 -13.82 2.99 -17.47
CA ASP A 118 -13.60 4.32 -18.06
C ASP A 118 -13.20 5.40 -17.04
N GLU A 119 -13.17 5.05 -15.75
CA GLU A 119 -12.71 5.89 -14.64
C GLU A 119 -11.53 5.23 -13.91
N ASP A 120 -10.82 6.00 -13.07
CA ASP A 120 -9.76 5.46 -12.23
C ASP A 120 -10.29 4.35 -11.31
N LEU A 121 -9.68 3.19 -11.34
CA LEU A 121 -9.89 2.14 -10.34
C LEU A 121 -9.10 2.52 -9.09
N HIS A 122 -9.81 2.85 -8.00
CA HIS A 122 -9.24 3.44 -6.79
C HIS A 122 -9.58 2.58 -5.57
N TRP A 123 -8.58 2.31 -4.72
CA TRP A 123 -8.75 1.49 -3.51
C TRP A 123 -7.88 1.97 -2.36
N VAL A 124 -8.29 1.61 -1.14
CA VAL A 124 -7.42 1.61 0.06
C VAL A 124 -6.65 0.31 0.08
N TRP A 125 -5.38 0.38 0.38
CA TRP A 125 -4.54 -0.77 0.72
C TRP A 125 -4.09 -0.70 2.18
N PHE A 126 -4.00 -1.86 2.81
CA PHE A 126 -3.44 -2.08 4.15
C PHE A 126 -2.51 -3.28 4.08
N MET A 127 -1.31 -3.13 4.63
CA MET A 127 -0.30 -4.19 4.63
C MET A 127 0.30 -4.40 6.01
N ILE A 128 0.45 -5.65 6.41
CA ILE A 128 1.06 -6.07 7.67
C ILE A 128 2.01 -7.27 7.44
N PRO A 129 3.30 -7.24 7.88
CA PRO A 129 4.03 -6.04 8.27
C PRO A 129 4.06 -4.98 7.15
N SER A 130 4.52 -3.77 7.45
CA SER A 130 4.69 -2.69 6.46
C SER A 130 5.76 -3.05 5.40
N GLY A 131 5.94 -2.16 4.40
CA GLY A 131 6.98 -2.31 3.37
C GLY A 131 6.53 -1.89 1.97
N LEU A 132 5.23 -1.94 1.68
CA LEU A 132 4.70 -1.55 0.37
C LEU A 132 4.94 -0.05 0.08
N GLU A 133 4.90 0.79 1.11
CA GLU A 133 5.20 2.22 1.02
C GLU A 133 6.64 2.49 0.55
N THR A 134 7.58 1.66 0.99
CA THR A 134 8.98 1.74 0.56
C THR A 134 9.10 1.38 -0.93
N PHE A 135 8.45 0.31 -1.35
CA PHE A 135 8.42 -0.08 -2.75
C PHE A 135 7.85 1.03 -3.65
N PHE A 136 6.71 1.63 -3.29
CA PHE A 136 6.12 2.73 -4.08
C PHE A 136 7.04 3.93 -4.21
N ARG A 137 7.79 4.26 -3.16
CA ARG A 137 8.81 5.32 -3.19
C ARG A 137 9.95 4.96 -4.14
N ASP A 138 10.44 3.74 -4.07
CA ASP A 138 11.67 3.33 -4.76
C ASP A 138 11.47 3.16 -6.27
N ILE A 139 10.24 2.83 -6.71
CA ILE A 139 9.91 2.73 -8.15
C ILE A 139 9.24 3.99 -8.71
N GLY A 140 8.70 4.86 -7.85
CA GLY A 140 7.84 5.97 -8.22
C GLY A 140 8.57 7.31 -8.32
N ARG A 141 7.81 8.34 -8.68
CA ARG A 141 8.23 9.74 -8.67
C ARG A 141 7.36 10.51 -7.67
N PRO A 142 7.92 11.43 -6.86
CA PRO A 142 7.13 12.23 -5.92
C PRO A 142 5.93 12.88 -6.62
N ARG A 143 4.77 12.84 -5.96
CA ARG A 143 3.50 13.38 -6.45
C ARG A 143 2.94 14.37 -5.44
N LYS A 144 2.40 15.49 -5.95
CA LYS A 144 1.58 16.42 -5.16
C LYS A 144 0.10 16.26 -5.52
N TYR A 145 -0.77 16.35 -4.53
CA TYR A 145 -2.21 16.33 -4.78
C TYR A 145 -2.62 17.45 -5.77
N GLY A 146 -3.46 17.10 -6.73
CA GLY A 146 -3.97 18.04 -7.73
C GLY A 146 -3.03 18.35 -8.90
N GLU A 147 -1.79 17.83 -8.91
CA GLU A 147 -0.94 17.99 -10.09
C GLU A 147 -1.37 17.04 -11.23
N PRO A 148 -1.18 17.44 -12.50
CA PRO A 148 -1.53 16.59 -13.63
C PRO A 148 -0.64 15.35 -13.68
N SER A 149 -1.20 14.25 -14.22
CA SER A 149 -0.43 13.03 -14.45
C SER A 149 0.75 13.30 -15.39
N PRO A 150 1.94 12.78 -15.07
CA PRO A 150 3.08 12.88 -15.98
C PRO A 150 2.87 11.98 -17.20
N GLU A 151 3.68 12.21 -18.23
CA GLU A 151 3.81 11.21 -19.29
C GLU A 151 4.21 9.84 -18.70
N PRO A 152 3.68 8.73 -19.24
CA PRO A 152 4.05 7.39 -18.81
C PRO A 152 5.56 7.22 -18.77
N PHE A 153 6.07 6.57 -17.74
CA PHE A 153 7.50 6.37 -17.56
C PHE A 153 7.83 4.93 -17.19
N GLU A 154 9.02 4.52 -17.56
CA GLU A 154 9.54 3.18 -17.36
C GLU A 154 9.88 2.93 -15.87
N ARG A 155 9.88 1.67 -15.51
CA ARG A 155 10.37 1.21 -14.21
C ARG A 155 11.88 1.45 -14.09
N PRO A 156 12.42 1.63 -12.86
CA PRO A 156 13.86 1.76 -12.65
C PRO A 156 14.65 0.59 -13.27
N ALA A 157 15.84 0.87 -13.81
CA ALA A 157 16.69 -0.16 -14.42
C ALA A 157 17.12 -1.27 -13.45
N ASN A 158 17.15 -0.98 -12.14
CA ASN A 158 17.47 -1.94 -11.08
C ASN A 158 16.22 -2.54 -10.40
N ILE A 159 15.11 -2.63 -11.12
CA ILE A 159 13.81 -3.08 -10.58
C ILE A 159 13.88 -4.47 -9.94
N ASP A 160 14.61 -5.40 -10.52
CA ASP A 160 14.75 -6.77 -9.98
C ASP A 160 15.40 -6.75 -8.59
N GLN A 161 16.37 -5.86 -8.38
CA GLN A 161 17.00 -5.67 -7.06
C GLN A 161 16.00 -5.08 -6.07
N ILE A 162 15.21 -4.08 -6.48
CA ILE A 162 14.19 -3.45 -5.62
C ILE A 162 13.14 -4.50 -5.24
N GLU A 163 12.62 -5.26 -6.19
CA GLU A 163 11.60 -6.30 -5.94
C GLU A 163 12.13 -7.42 -5.03
N SER A 164 13.34 -7.90 -5.27
CA SER A 164 13.94 -8.97 -4.44
C SER A 164 14.24 -8.56 -3.00
N SER A 165 14.39 -7.26 -2.73
CA SER A 165 14.62 -6.71 -1.39
C SER A 165 13.36 -6.12 -0.74
N SER A 166 12.20 -6.29 -1.37
CA SER A 166 10.92 -5.71 -0.91
C SER A 166 9.94 -6.78 -0.41
N VAL A 167 8.65 -6.44 -0.38
CA VAL A 167 7.56 -7.29 0.14
C VAL A 167 7.18 -8.45 -0.77
N PHE A 168 7.75 -8.55 -1.97
CA PHE A 168 7.33 -9.53 -2.97
C PHE A 168 8.01 -10.89 -2.80
N ALA A 169 7.23 -11.97 -2.90
CA ALA A 169 7.75 -13.33 -3.01
C ALA A 169 8.20 -13.62 -4.44
N TYR A 170 7.44 -13.12 -5.43
CA TYR A 170 7.77 -13.16 -6.85
C TYR A 170 6.98 -12.10 -7.61
N THR A 171 7.47 -11.73 -8.81
CA THR A 171 6.76 -10.90 -9.77
C THR A 171 6.88 -11.52 -11.16
N LYS A 172 5.80 -11.44 -11.95
CA LYS A 172 5.85 -11.81 -13.37
C LYS A 172 5.99 -10.56 -14.23
N THR A 173 6.87 -10.62 -15.18
CA THR A 173 7.14 -9.56 -16.17
C THR A 173 6.02 -9.40 -17.18
#